data_0abf749706c8d35a982cb9879ca6b474
#
_entry.id   0abf749706c8d35a982cb9879ca6b474
#
_cell.length_a   1.000
_cell.length_b   1.000
_cell.length_c   1.000
_cell.angle_alpha   90.00
_cell.angle_beta   90.00
_cell.angle_gamma   90.00
#
_symmetry.space_group_name_H-M   'P 1'
#
loop_
_entity.id
_entity.type
_entity.pdbx_description
1 polymer ?
#
loop_
_entity_poly.entity_id
_entity_poly.type
_entity_poly.pdbx_seq_one_letter_code
_entity_poly.pdbx_strand_id
1 'polypeptide(L)'
;MRRHNSMMSVLSGLLAVGLVVGLSVGSALAVEPTDNTGAGQSATQALDSLEVKGRAPKTGYKRTQFGKAWADVDRNGCDTRNDILNRDLTDVKHKVRTHDCVVESGQLHDPYTGKDIAFKKGWKTSTAVQIDHVVALSDAWQKGAQKLSQTKRTELANDPYNLLAVQGKANQKKSDGDAAT
;
A
#
# COMPACT_ATOMS: atom_id res chain seq x y z
N MET A 1 18.59 -54.25 23.89
CA MET A 1 18.63 -54.42 25.38
C MET A 1 17.50 -53.61 25.97
N ARG A 2 16.53 -54.33 26.45
CA ARG A 2 15.80 -54.31 27.76
C ARG A 2 15.03 -53.01 28.00
N ARG A 3 13.65 -53.01 27.92
CA ARG A 3 12.65 -53.50 28.90
C ARG A 3 12.56 -52.51 30.09
N HIS A 4 11.45 -52.02 30.63
CA HIS A 4 10.13 -52.62 30.99
C HIS A 4 9.16 -51.43 31.23
N ASN A 5 7.92 -51.47 30.85
CA ASN A 5 6.71 -52.05 31.49
C ASN A 5 6.44 -51.62 32.95
N SER A 6 5.26 -51.05 33.17
CA SER A 6 4.18 -51.47 34.09
C SER A 6 3.14 -50.35 34.15
N MET A 7 1.95 -50.49 33.80
CA MET A 7 0.74 -51.30 34.12
C MET A 7 0.25 -51.19 35.60
N MET A 8 -1.05 -51.04 35.63
CA MET A 8 -2.08 -51.34 36.65
C MET A 8 -2.60 -50.11 37.39
N SER A 9 -3.83 -49.87 37.55
CA SER A 9 -5.13 -50.56 37.45
C SER A 9 -6.06 -50.01 38.53
N VAL A 10 -7.29 -49.69 38.13
CA VAL A 10 -8.57 -49.93 38.79
C VAL A 10 -8.87 -49.31 40.17
N LEU A 11 -9.92 -48.53 40.36
CA LEU A 11 -11.15 -49.01 40.96
C LEU A 11 -12.29 -47.98 40.91
N SER A 12 -13.42 -48.52 40.59
CA SER A 12 -14.80 -48.06 40.60
C SER A 12 -15.26 -47.27 41.79
N GLY A 13 -16.24 -46.42 41.56
CA GLY A 13 -17.15 -45.85 42.58
C GLY A 13 -18.33 -45.21 41.94
N LEU A 14 -19.43 -45.96 41.72
CA LEU A 14 -20.73 -45.47 41.40
C LEU A 14 -21.37 -44.80 42.62
N LEU A 15 -21.93 -43.63 42.45
CA LEU A 15 -23.11 -43.19 43.22
C LEU A 15 -23.95 -42.25 42.36
N ALA A 16 -25.11 -42.73 41.99
CA ALA A 16 -26.19 -41.99 41.40
C ALA A 16 -27.01 -41.28 42.50
N VAL A 17 -27.41 -40.06 42.31
CA VAL A 17 -28.71 -39.53 42.76
C VAL A 17 -28.94 -38.11 42.22
N GLY A 18 -30.11 -37.88 41.63
CA GLY A 18 -30.75 -36.58 41.74
C GLY A 18 -30.92 -35.78 40.46
N LEU A 19 -32.00 -36.07 39.78
CA LEU A 19 -32.65 -35.28 38.73
C LEU A 19 -33.13 -33.94 39.28
N VAL A 20 -32.66 -32.81 38.71
CA VAL A 20 -33.45 -31.55 38.67
C VAL A 20 -33.33 -30.96 37.29
N VAL A 21 -34.42 -31.02 36.55
CA VAL A 21 -34.61 -30.35 35.27
C VAL A 21 -34.91 -28.87 35.54
N GLY A 22 -33.96 -28.04 35.21
CA GLY A 22 -34.12 -26.60 35.15
C GLY A 22 -33.83 -26.13 33.75
N LEU A 23 -34.83 -25.99 32.86
CA LEU A 23 -34.67 -25.27 31.60
C LEU A 23 -34.52 -23.77 31.91
N SER A 24 -33.30 -23.30 31.92
CA SER A 24 -33.03 -21.89 31.75
C SER A 24 -32.53 -21.68 30.30
N VAL A 25 -33.40 -21.13 29.46
CA VAL A 25 -33.04 -20.62 28.14
C VAL A 25 -32.18 -19.38 28.36
N GLY A 26 -30.92 -19.60 28.58
CA GLY A 26 -29.92 -18.54 28.57
C GLY A 26 -29.67 -18.15 27.10
N SER A 27 -30.18 -16.98 26.70
CA SER A 27 -29.74 -16.34 25.47
C SER A 27 -28.22 -16.16 25.53
N ALA A 28 -27.53 -17.01 24.84
CA ALA A 28 -26.09 -16.80 24.59
C ALA A 28 -25.98 -15.55 23.69
N LEU A 29 -25.69 -14.42 24.30
CA LEU A 29 -25.14 -13.29 23.58
C LEU A 29 -23.81 -13.79 23.03
N ALA A 30 -23.78 -14.01 21.71
CA ALA A 30 -22.54 -14.20 21.00
C ALA A 30 -21.73 -12.91 21.21
N VAL A 31 -20.79 -12.94 22.14
CA VAL A 31 -19.73 -11.94 22.19
C VAL A 31 -18.87 -12.24 20.97
N GLU A 32 -19.09 -11.47 19.90
CA GLU A 32 -18.15 -11.44 18.81
C GLU A 32 -16.76 -11.11 19.39
N PRO A 33 -15.71 -11.85 19.06
CA PRO A 33 -14.38 -11.49 19.49
C PRO A 33 -14.08 -10.12 18.88
N THR A 34 -14.01 -9.09 19.71
CA THR A 34 -13.42 -7.82 19.34
C THR A 34 -11.93 -8.11 19.12
N ASP A 35 -11.59 -8.43 17.89
CA ASP A 35 -10.19 -8.48 17.45
C ASP A 35 -9.64 -7.05 17.48
N ASN A 36 -9.17 -6.65 18.64
CA ASN A 36 -8.53 -5.36 18.88
C ASN A 36 -7.03 -5.48 18.58
N THR A 37 -6.69 -6.19 17.51
CA THR A 37 -5.35 -6.11 16.92
C THR A 37 -5.31 -4.86 16.07
N GLY A 38 -4.92 -3.72 16.65
CA GLY A 38 -4.40 -2.53 15.96
C GLY A 38 -4.97 -2.20 14.57
N ALA A 39 -6.24 -2.48 14.32
CA ALA A 39 -6.91 -2.12 13.08
C ALA A 39 -6.90 -0.60 13.00
N GLY A 40 -6.07 -0.06 12.14
CA GLY A 40 -6.04 1.36 11.84
C GLY A 40 -7.43 1.84 11.44
N GLN A 41 -7.69 3.13 11.65
CA GLN A 41 -8.92 3.80 11.24
C GLN A 41 -9.30 3.39 9.81
N SER A 42 -10.56 3.04 9.56
CA SER A 42 -11.01 2.73 8.21
C SER A 42 -10.83 3.93 7.27
N ALA A 43 -10.74 3.70 5.97
CA ALA A 43 -10.59 4.79 4.99
C ALA A 43 -11.75 5.81 5.10
N THR A 44 -12.98 5.34 5.35
CA THR A 44 -14.14 6.21 5.56
C THR A 44 -14.00 7.05 6.83
N GLN A 45 -13.61 6.43 7.95
CA GLN A 45 -13.37 7.17 9.20
C GLN A 45 -12.24 8.19 9.05
N ALA A 46 -11.16 7.82 8.33
CA ALA A 46 -10.08 8.74 8.03
C ALA A 46 -10.59 9.92 7.17
N LEU A 47 -11.39 9.64 6.15
CA LEU A 47 -11.99 10.67 5.30
C LEU A 47 -12.89 11.62 6.10
N ASP A 48 -13.77 11.09 6.94
CA ASP A 48 -14.70 11.86 7.76
C ASP A 48 -13.98 12.74 8.80
N SER A 49 -12.77 12.36 9.20
CA SER A 49 -11.94 13.15 10.13
C SER A 49 -11.19 14.31 9.47
N LEU A 50 -11.15 14.37 8.13
CA LEU A 50 -10.45 15.44 7.43
C LEU A 50 -11.24 16.74 7.45
N GLU A 51 -10.52 17.84 7.69
CA GLU A 51 -11.11 19.17 7.62
C GLU A 51 -11.45 19.53 6.16
N VAL A 52 -12.71 19.88 5.91
CA VAL A 52 -13.16 20.40 4.62
C VAL A 52 -12.74 21.86 4.49
N LYS A 53 -11.85 22.16 3.54
CA LYS A 53 -11.39 23.52 3.27
C LYS A 53 -10.99 23.70 1.81
N GLY A 54 -10.98 24.96 1.38
CA GLY A 54 -10.55 25.33 0.03
C GLY A 54 -9.06 25.09 -0.20
N ARG A 55 -8.67 25.09 -1.48
CA ARG A 55 -7.26 24.98 -1.89
C ARG A 55 -6.47 26.22 -1.45
N ALA A 56 -5.30 26.00 -0.88
CA ALA A 56 -4.34 27.07 -0.64
C ALA A 56 -3.71 27.55 -1.97
N PRO A 57 -3.16 28.79 -2.00
CA PRO A 57 -2.45 29.28 -3.17
C PRO A 57 -1.31 28.36 -3.61
N LYS A 58 -1.09 28.25 -4.92
CA LYS A 58 0.04 27.50 -5.52
C LYS A 58 1.38 28.24 -5.37
N THR A 59 1.38 29.44 -4.80
CA THR A 59 2.56 30.28 -4.61
C THR A 59 3.70 29.50 -3.95
N GLY A 60 4.90 29.65 -4.47
CA GLY A 60 6.09 28.96 -3.96
C GLY A 60 6.21 27.48 -4.36
N TYR A 61 5.23 26.90 -5.05
CA TYR A 61 5.35 25.55 -5.55
C TYR A 61 6.50 25.43 -6.55
N LYS A 62 7.39 24.52 -6.26
CA LYS A 62 8.39 23.98 -7.18
C LYS A 62 8.51 22.48 -6.92
N ARG A 63 8.66 21.67 -7.96
CA ARG A 63 8.81 20.24 -7.79
C ARG A 63 9.99 19.86 -6.87
N THR A 64 11.05 20.67 -6.89
CA THR A 64 12.23 20.52 -6.02
C THR A 64 11.95 20.68 -4.53
N GLN A 65 10.82 21.27 -4.15
CA GLN A 65 10.37 21.34 -2.74
C GLN A 65 10.07 19.96 -2.15
N PHE A 66 9.87 18.96 -3.01
CA PHE A 66 9.64 17.57 -2.63
C PHE A 66 10.95 16.73 -2.61
N GLY A 67 12.09 17.38 -2.60
CA GLY A 67 13.40 16.73 -2.53
C GLY A 67 13.89 16.18 -3.86
N LYS A 68 14.83 15.24 -3.77
CA LYS A 68 15.39 14.55 -4.95
C LYS A 68 14.32 13.66 -5.57
N ALA A 69 14.15 13.76 -6.88
CA ALA A 69 13.25 12.86 -7.60
C ALA A 69 13.72 11.40 -7.45
N TRP A 70 12.75 10.52 -7.18
CA TRP A 70 12.97 9.07 -7.05
C TRP A 70 14.01 8.70 -5.99
N ALA A 71 13.97 9.41 -4.84
CA ALA A 71 14.83 9.08 -3.72
C ALA A 71 14.55 7.65 -3.24
N ASP A 72 15.61 6.90 -2.95
CA ASP A 72 15.53 5.62 -2.26
C ASP A 72 15.15 5.89 -0.79
N VAL A 73 13.84 5.91 -0.51
CA VAL A 73 13.33 6.27 0.83
C VAL A 73 13.23 5.07 1.75
N ASP A 74 13.09 3.87 1.21
CA ASP A 74 13.05 2.61 1.94
C ASP A 74 14.43 1.97 2.12
N ARG A 75 15.47 2.55 1.44
CA ARG A 75 16.88 2.13 1.51
C ARG A 75 17.10 0.70 1.05
N ASN A 76 16.34 0.27 0.04
CA ASN A 76 16.52 -1.04 -0.58
C ASN A 76 17.66 -1.07 -1.61
N GLY A 77 18.26 0.08 -1.93
CA GLY A 77 19.34 0.26 -2.89
C GLY A 77 18.87 0.59 -4.31
N CYS A 78 17.56 0.59 -4.55
CA CYS A 78 16.94 0.97 -5.81
C CYS A 78 16.33 2.38 -5.71
N ASP A 79 16.15 3.07 -6.81
CA ASP A 79 15.37 4.30 -6.81
C ASP A 79 13.86 3.99 -6.87
N THR A 80 13.04 4.80 -6.23
CA THR A 80 11.59 4.61 -6.17
C THR A 80 10.93 4.40 -7.53
N ARG A 81 11.43 5.06 -8.60
CA ARG A 81 10.89 4.83 -9.95
C ARG A 81 11.05 3.37 -10.38
N ASN A 82 12.22 2.79 -10.15
CA ASN A 82 12.47 1.40 -10.50
C ASN A 82 11.69 0.44 -9.62
N ASP A 83 11.47 0.76 -8.34
CA ASP A 83 10.62 -0.04 -7.44
C ASP A 83 9.18 -0.11 -7.96
N ILE A 84 8.62 1.02 -8.36
CA ILE A 84 7.27 1.07 -8.94
C ILE A 84 7.21 0.33 -10.29
N LEU A 85 8.22 0.47 -11.15
CA LEU A 85 8.27 -0.30 -12.40
C LEU A 85 8.36 -1.81 -12.13
N ASN A 86 9.13 -2.23 -11.13
CA ASN A 86 9.21 -3.64 -10.72
C ASN A 86 7.89 -4.17 -10.17
N ARG A 87 7.15 -3.34 -9.44
CA ARG A 87 5.85 -3.71 -8.88
C ARG A 87 4.76 -3.85 -9.94
N ASP A 88 4.72 -2.90 -10.89
CA ASP A 88 3.56 -2.69 -11.76
C ASP A 88 3.71 -3.34 -13.15
N LEU A 89 4.92 -3.72 -13.56
CA LEU A 89 5.16 -4.37 -14.84
C LEU A 89 5.19 -5.90 -14.68
N THR A 90 4.77 -6.59 -15.73
CA THR A 90 5.04 -8.02 -15.93
C THR A 90 6.18 -8.23 -16.92
N ASP A 91 6.72 -9.45 -17.02
CA ASP A 91 7.81 -9.83 -17.91
C ASP A 91 9.04 -8.90 -17.79
N VAL A 92 9.32 -8.48 -16.57
CA VAL A 92 10.39 -7.53 -16.27
C VAL A 92 11.75 -8.10 -16.62
N LYS A 93 12.55 -7.33 -17.35
CA LYS A 93 13.96 -7.58 -17.57
C LYS A 93 14.78 -6.46 -16.95
N HIS A 94 15.82 -6.84 -16.24
CA HIS A 94 16.69 -5.90 -15.55
C HIS A 94 17.99 -5.69 -16.32
N LYS A 95 18.55 -4.51 -16.16
CA LYS A 95 19.89 -4.21 -16.66
C LYS A 95 20.91 -5.04 -15.88
N VAL A 96 21.77 -5.76 -16.58
CA VAL A 96 22.84 -6.54 -15.96
C VAL A 96 23.71 -5.69 -15.03
N ARG A 97 24.18 -6.29 -13.95
CA ARG A 97 25.05 -5.65 -12.93
C ARG A 97 24.40 -4.47 -12.19
N THR A 98 23.09 -4.48 -12.03
CA THR A 98 22.37 -3.46 -11.25
C THR A 98 21.62 -4.06 -10.06
N HIS A 99 21.95 -5.29 -9.67
CA HIS A 99 21.27 -6.02 -8.57
C HIS A 99 19.74 -6.04 -8.73
N ASP A 100 19.29 -6.24 -9.99
CA ASP A 100 17.89 -6.24 -10.39
C ASP A 100 17.10 -4.96 -10.05
N CYS A 101 17.81 -3.86 -9.76
CA CYS A 101 17.18 -2.57 -9.51
C CYS A 101 16.67 -1.91 -10.79
N VAL A 102 17.51 -1.85 -11.84
CA VAL A 102 17.18 -1.06 -13.01
C VAL A 102 16.36 -1.86 -14.01
N VAL A 103 15.08 -1.53 -14.11
CA VAL A 103 14.17 -2.10 -15.09
C VAL A 103 14.53 -1.62 -16.50
N GLU A 104 14.84 -2.55 -17.39
CA GLU A 104 15.21 -2.29 -18.78
C GLU A 104 14.01 -2.42 -19.73
N SER A 105 13.16 -3.41 -19.48
CA SER A 105 11.91 -3.60 -20.23
C SER A 105 10.86 -4.37 -19.40
N GLY A 106 9.61 -4.34 -19.83
CA GLY A 106 8.49 -5.07 -19.26
C GLY A 106 7.19 -4.73 -19.96
N GLN A 107 6.09 -5.32 -19.50
CA GLN A 107 4.73 -5.06 -20.00
C GLN A 107 3.91 -4.39 -18.90
N LEU A 108 3.23 -3.31 -19.22
CA LEU A 108 2.29 -2.63 -18.35
C LEU A 108 0.87 -2.90 -18.81
N HIS A 109 0.03 -3.45 -17.93
CA HIS A 109 -1.41 -3.32 -18.10
C HIS A 109 -1.84 -1.98 -17.49
N ASP A 110 -2.03 -0.96 -18.33
CA ASP A 110 -2.19 0.41 -17.86
C ASP A 110 -3.51 0.62 -17.09
N PRO A 111 -3.48 1.01 -15.82
CA PRO A 111 -4.69 1.17 -15.02
C PRO A 111 -5.58 2.33 -15.46
N TYR A 112 -5.05 3.29 -16.25
CA TYR A 112 -5.81 4.46 -16.69
C TYR A 112 -6.57 4.23 -17.99
N THR A 113 -6.07 3.35 -18.86
CA THR A 113 -6.65 3.14 -20.18
C THR A 113 -7.08 1.70 -20.45
N GLY A 114 -6.69 0.75 -19.58
CA GLY A 114 -6.90 -0.69 -19.77
C GLY A 114 -6.10 -1.27 -20.94
N LYS A 115 -5.05 -0.58 -21.43
CA LYS A 115 -4.25 -1.02 -22.57
C LYS A 115 -2.94 -1.66 -22.10
N ASP A 116 -2.50 -2.65 -22.86
CA ASP A 116 -1.17 -3.22 -22.67
C ASP A 116 -0.12 -2.37 -23.40
N ILE A 117 0.94 -2.00 -22.68
CA ILE A 117 1.99 -1.10 -23.15
C ILE A 117 3.34 -1.73 -22.89
N ALA A 118 4.10 -1.95 -23.96
CA ALA A 118 5.49 -2.38 -23.83
C ALA A 118 6.36 -1.22 -23.31
N PHE A 119 6.98 -1.43 -22.15
CA PHE A 119 8.00 -0.53 -21.63
C PHE A 119 9.38 -0.94 -22.13
N LYS A 120 10.12 0.02 -22.61
CA LYS A 120 11.56 -0.12 -22.88
C LYS A 120 12.30 1.12 -22.42
N LYS A 121 13.29 0.92 -21.55
CA LYS A 121 14.16 2.01 -21.09
C LYS A 121 14.95 2.60 -22.24
N GLY A 122 14.92 3.91 -22.39
CA GLY A 122 15.65 4.62 -23.43
C GLY A 122 15.26 6.09 -23.51
N TRP A 123 16.09 6.88 -24.14
CA TRP A 123 15.87 8.33 -24.27
C TRP A 123 14.52 8.69 -24.88
N LYS A 124 14.12 7.98 -25.95
CA LYS A 124 12.87 8.25 -26.67
C LYS A 124 11.72 7.35 -26.23
N THR A 125 11.98 6.26 -25.51
CA THR A 125 11.00 5.20 -25.25
C THR A 125 10.49 5.20 -23.82
N SER A 126 11.28 5.65 -22.85
CA SER A 126 10.89 5.65 -21.42
C SER A 126 9.64 6.48 -21.13
N THR A 127 9.27 7.42 -22.00
CA THR A 127 8.09 8.28 -21.86
C THR A 127 6.77 7.56 -22.14
N ALA A 128 6.81 6.37 -22.74
CA ALA A 128 5.61 5.57 -22.98
C ALA A 128 4.95 5.14 -21.67
N VAL A 129 5.77 4.82 -20.66
CA VAL A 129 5.32 4.52 -19.30
C VAL A 129 5.97 5.51 -18.33
N GLN A 130 5.15 6.22 -17.59
CA GLN A 130 5.57 7.19 -16.58
C GLN A 130 5.11 6.71 -15.20
N ILE A 131 5.76 7.19 -14.15
CA ILE A 131 5.24 7.02 -12.79
C ILE A 131 4.45 8.27 -12.46
N ASP A 132 3.16 8.08 -12.25
CA ASP A 132 2.26 9.13 -11.82
C ASP A 132 2.20 9.23 -10.31
N HIS A 133 2.04 10.42 -9.80
CA HIS A 133 1.56 10.67 -8.45
C HIS A 133 0.03 10.76 -8.51
N VAL A 134 -0.68 9.76 -7.98
CA VAL A 134 -2.16 9.72 -7.99
C VAL A 134 -2.71 11.02 -7.41
N VAL A 135 -2.20 11.43 -6.26
CA VAL A 135 -2.33 12.81 -5.76
C VAL A 135 -1.13 13.59 -6.26
N ALA A 136 -1.34 14.41 -7.29
CA ALA A 136 -0.26 15.17 -7.92
C ALA A 136 0.45 16.08 -6.91
N LEU A 137 1.78 16.22 -7.02
CA LEU A 137 2.56 17.03 -6.07
C LEU A 137 2.11 18.48 -5.98
N SER A 138 1.67 19.05 -7.11
CA SER A 138 1.11 20.40 -7.19
C SER A 138 -0.24 20.50 -6.46
N ASP A 139 -1.07 19.48 -6.56
CA ASP A 139 -2.33 19.38 -5.84
C ASP A 139 -2.09 19.18 -4.33
N ALA A 140 -1.21 18.25 -3.97
CA ALA A 140 -0.78 18.04 -2.58
C ALA A 140 -0.25 19.33 -1.93
N TRP A 141 0.53 20.14 -2.68
CA TRP A 141 1.02 21.44 -2.21
C TRP A 141 -0.13 22.34 -1.78
N GLN A 142 -1.14 22.50 -2.63
CA GLN A 142 -2.31 23.33 -2.40
C GLN A 142 -3.24 22.78 -1.31
N LYS A 143 -3.15 21.45 -1.04
CA LYS A 143 -3.94 20.75 -0.01
C LYS A 143 -3.19 20.59 1.32
N GLY A 144 -2.04 21.24 1.49
CA GLY A 144 -1.37 21.35 2.78
C GLY A 144 0.09 20.90 2.81
N ALA A 145 0.60 20.22 1.78
CA ALA A 145 1.99 19.77 1.76
C ALA A 145 3.00 20.93 1.86
N GLN A 146 2.62 22.14 1.49
CA GLN A 146 3.44 23.34 1.70
C GLN A 146 3.81 23.61 3.17
N LYS A 147 3.00 23.09 4.13
CA LYS A 147 3.24 23.22 5.57
C LYS A 147 4.08 22.07 6.15
N LEU A 148 4.31 21.01 5.39
CA LEU A 148 5.13 19.88 5.82
C LEU A 148 6.62 20.26 5.77
N SER A 149 7.44 19.55 6.57
CA SER A 149 8.90 19.60 6.42
C SER A 149 9.32 19.04 5.04
N GLN A 150 10.51 19.40 4.58
CA GLN A 150 11.03 18.85 3.33
C GLN A 150 11.14 17.32 3.37
N THR A 151 11.55 16.76 4.52
CA THR A 151 11.59 15.31 4.71
C THR A 151 10.23 14.66 4.46
N LYS A 152 9.17 15.20 5.08
CA LYS A 152 7.80 14.69 4.89
C LYS A 152 7.31 14.86 3.45
N ARG A 153 7.67 15.95 2.77
CA ARG A 153 7.37 16.11 1.35
C ARG A 153 8.12 15.10 0.48
N THR A 154 9.37 14.78 0.82
CA THR A 154 10.15 13.78 0.11
C THR A 154 9.56 12.37 0.29
N GLU A 155 9.15 12.03 1.52
CA GLU A 155 8.43 10.78 1.81
C GLU A 155 7.14 10.70 0.96
N LEU A 156 6.30 11.73 0.98
CA LEU A 156 5.06 11.78 0.19
C LEU A 156 5.30 11.63 -1.32
N ALA A 157 6.37 12.24 -1.84
CA ALA A 157 6.70 12.18 -3.27
C ALA A 157 7.24 10.81 -3.70
N ASN A 158 7.65 9.97 -2.76
CA ASN A 158 8.18 8.64 -3.00
C ASN A 158 7.35 7.55 -2.29
N ASP A 159 6.14 7.89 -1.85
CA ASP A 159 5.22 6.95 -1.22
C ASP A 159 4.66 5.99 -2.29
N PRO A 160 4.94 4.67 -2.18
CA PRO A 160 4.46 3.69 -3.15
C PRO A 160 2.93 3.62 -3.24
N TYR A 161 2.19 4.00 -2.20
CA TYR A 161 0.72 4.06 -2.22
C TYR A 161 0.19 5.23 -3.06
N ASN A 162 1.00 6.26 -3.29
CA ASN A 162 0.65 7.40 -4.14
C ASN A 162 1.25 7.31 -5.54
N LEU A 163 1.93 6.22 -5.89
CA LEU A 163 2.66 6.07 -7.14
C LEU A 163 2.11 4.91 -7.98
N LEU A 164 1.91 5.13 -9.28
CA LEU A 164 1.50 4.12 -10.25
C LEU A 164 2.30 4.26 -11.54
N ALA A 165 2.70 3.12 -12.13
CA ALA A 165 3.14 3.09 -13.51
C ALA A 165 1.92 3.21 -14.43
N VAL A 166 1.94 4.19 -15.33
CA VAL A 166 0.79 4.51 -16.18
C VAL A 166 1.23 4.93 -17.59
N GLN A 167 0.29 4.92 -18.55
CA GLN A 167 0.53 5.46 -19.88
C GLN A 167 0.94 6.93 -19.82
N GLY A 168 2.07 7.28 -20.42
CA GLY A 168 2.61 8.64 -20.36
C GLY A 168 1.65 9.72 -20.91
N LYS A 169 0.90 9.42 -21.98
CA LYS A 169 -0.09 10.36 -22.53
C LYS A 169 -1.28 10.58 -21.58
N ALA A 170 -1.77 9.53 -20.93
CA ALA A 170 -2.85 9.63 -19.96
C ALA A 170 -2.39 10.42 -18.73
N ASN A 171 -1.17 10.17 -18.23
CA ASN A 171 -0.56 10.95 -17.15
C ASN A 171 -0.44 12.44 -17.49
N GLN A 172 0.05 12.77 -18.69
CA GLN A 172 0.15 14.16 -19.15
C GLN A 172 -1.23 14.83 -19.23
N LYS A 173 -2.26 14.10 -19.68
CA LYS A 173 -3.64 14.62 -19.72
C LYS A 173 -4.20 14.86 -18.34
N LYS A 174 -3.95 13.95 -17.39
CA LYS A 174 -4.34 14.11 -15.97
C LYS A 174 -3.70 15.34 -15.35
N SER A 175 -2.42 15.60 -15.65
CA SER A 175 -1.67 16.75 -15.10
C SER A 175 -1.71 16.81 -13.57
N ASP A 176 -2.18 17.92 -12.99
CA ASP A 176 -2.39 18.09 -11.56
C ASP A 176 -3.89 18.04 -11.16
N GLY A 177 -4.72 17.45 -12.00
CA GLY A 177 -6.11 17.17 -11.70
C GLY A 177 -6.28 16.20 -10.54
N ASP A 178 -7.38 16.33 -9.83
CA ASP A 178 -7.84 15.41 -8.79
C ASP A 178 -9.09 14.62 -9.25
N ALA A 179 -9.68 13.83 -8.36
CA ALA A 179 -10.87 13.04 -8.67
C ALA A 179 -12.13 13.88 -8.97
N ALA A 180 -12.08 15.19 -8.75
CA ALA A 180 -13.18 16.10 -8.99
C ALA A 180 -13.02 16.94 -10.28
N THR A 181 -11.95 16.71 -11.05
CA THR A 181 -11.63 17.45 -12.29
C THR A 181 -11.90 16.64 -13.54
#